data_443eda8b8285e48d21ea3382616e578e
#
_entry.id   443eda8b8285e48d21ea3382616e578e
#
_cell.length_a   1.000
_cell.length_b   1.000
_cell.length_c   1.000
_cell.angle_alpha   90.00
_cell.angle_beta   90.00
_cell.angle_gamma   90.00
#
_symmetry.space_group_name_H-M   'P 1'
#
loop_
_entity.id
_entity.type
_entity.pdbx_description
1 polymer ?
#
loop_
_entity_poly.entity_id
_entity_poly.type
_entity_poly.pdbx_seq_one_letter_code
_entity_poly.pdbx_strand_id
1 'polypeptide(L)'
;MKTVKSVIPKMLGFFLVMLVITSLIYPAVITAAARAVFPDQATGSIIVGNDGKRYGSELLAQEFTGENYMWGRIMNVDTATFIGEDGEPLLYSWASNKSPAGEELEALVAERVKRLRAANPEQGDEPIPVDLVTCSGSGLDPDISPAAAEYQVQRIADARGI
;
A
#
# COMPACT_ATOMS: atom_id res chain seq x y z
N MET A 1 43.03 27.97 -8.99
CA MET A 1 41.82 28.80 -9.25
C MET A 1 41.38 28.84 -10.72
N LYS A 2 42.28 28.95 -11.72
CA LYS A 2 41.90 28.96 -13.17
C LYS A 2 41.18 27.65 -13.59
N THR A 3 41.63 26.48 -13.11
CA THR A 3 41.08 25.17 -13.45
C THR A 3 39.63 24.99 -12.94
N VAL A 4 39.33 25.42 -11.71
CA VAL A 4 37.98 25.36 -11.13
C VAL A 4 37.00 26.21 -11.92
N LYS A 5 37.39 27.46 -12.28
CA LYS A 5 36.55 28.35 -13.07
C LYS A 5 36.20 27.82 -14.48
N SER A 6 37.08 26.98 -15.06
CA SER A 6 36.81 26.34 -16.36
C SER A 6 36.02 25.04 -16.28
N VAL A 7 36.04 24.37 -15.14
CA VAL A 7 35.35 23.07 -14.93
C VAL A 7 33.89 23.29 -14.53
N ILE A 8 33.60 24.25 -13.65
CA ILE A 8 32.24 24.50 -13.14
C ILE A 8 31.18 24.68 -14.26
N PRO A 9 31.40 25.51 -15.29
CA PRO A 9 30.40 25.68 -16.37
C PRO A 9 30.13 24.38 -17.13
N LYS A 10 31.16 23.55 -17.34
CA LYS A 10 31.02 22.25 -18.01
C LYS A 10 30.24 21.26 -17.16
N MET A 11 30.51 21.24 -15.86
CA MET A 11 29.75 20.38 -14.90
C MET A 11 28.29 20.82 -14.84
N LEU A 12 28.02 22.13 -14.74
CA LEU A 12 26.66 22.64 -14.74
C LEU A 12 25.94 22.37 -16.07
N GLY A 13 26.63 22.54 -17.21
CA GLY A 13 26.05 22.19 -18.51
C GLY A 13 25.70 20.71 -18.62
N PHE A 14 26.63 19.83 -18.22
CA PHE A 14 26.36 18.39 -18.20
C PHE A 14 25.22 18.03 -17.23
N PHE A 15 25.22 18.59 -16.02
CA PHE A 15 24.17 18.39 -15.04
C PHE A 15 22.79 18.81 -15.59
N LEU A 16 22.69 19.98 -16.22
CA LEU A 16 21.44 20.46 -16.81
C LEU A 16 20.95 19.56 -17.95
N VAL A 17 21.86 19.10 -18.81
CA VAL A 17 21.51 18.15 -19.89
C VAL A 17 20.99 16.84 -19.30
N MET A 18 21.69 16.28 -18.32
CA MET A 18 21.26 15.04 -17.65
C MET A 18 19.95 15.25 -16.91
N LEU A 19 19.75 16.39 -16.25
CA LEU A 19 18.50 16.74 -15.60
C LEU A 19 17.32 16.73 -16.59
N VAL A 20 17.47 17.38 -17.74
CA VAL A 20 16.42 17.41 -18.78
C VAL A 20 16.13 16.00 -19.30
N ILE A 21 17.17 15.21 -19.57
CA ILE A 21 16.99 13.83 -20.07
C ILE A 21 16.28 12.96 -19.04
N THR A 22 16.75 12.95 -17.80
CA THR A 22 16.25 12.03 -16.76
C THR A 22 14.93 12.46 -16.12
N SER A 23 14.69 13.78 -16.00
CA SER A 23 13.51 14.30 -15.29
C SER A 23 12.36 14.71 -16.22
N LEU A 24 12.64 14.95 -17.51
CA LEU A 24 11.61 15.38 -18.45
C LEU A 24 11.44 14.38 -19.60
N ILE A 25 12.49 14.15 -20.39
CA ILE A 25 12.39 13.36 -21.62
C ILE A 25 12.07 11.90 -21.30
N TYR A 26 12.86 11.26 -20.44
CA TYR A 26 12.67 9.85 -20.09
C TYR A 26 11.27 9.59 -19.46
N PRO A 27 10.81 10.31 -18.42
CA PRO A 27 9.47 10.10 -17.88
C PRO A 27 8.36 10.35 -18.90
N ALA A 28 8.49 11.38 -19.77
CA ALA A 28 7.51 11.65 -20.80
C ALA A 28 7.40 10.51 -21.81
N VAL A 29 8.52 9.98 -22.30
CA VAL A 29 8.56 8.86 -23.25
C VAL A 29 7.98 7.59 -22.61
N ILE A 30 8.40 7.25 -21.39
CA ILE A 30 7.92 6.04 -20.69
C ILE A 30 6.42 6.15 -20.40
N THR A 31 5.96 7.32 -19.93
CA THR A 31 4.53 7.54 -19.66
C THR A 31 3.69 7.43 -20.93
N ALA A 32 4.16 8.00 -22.04
CA ALA A 32 3.46 7.89 -23.32
C ALA A 32 3.40 6.44 -23.82
N ALA A 33 4.51 5.71 -23.74
CA ALA A 33 4.57 4.30 -24.11
C ALA A 33 3.68 3.44 -23.20
N ALA A 34 3.72 3.64 -21.89
CA ALA A 34 2.89 2.92 -20.94
C ALA A 34 1.39 3.16 -21.22
N ARG A 35 0.97 4.40 -21.42
CA ARG A 35 -0.43 4.71 -21.76
C ARG A 35 -0.89 4.13 -23.10
N ALA A 36 0.02 3.98 -24.05
CA ALA A 36 -0.32 3.39 -25.36
C ALA A 36 -0.45 1.86 -25.29
N VAL A 37 0.36 1.18 -24.46
CA VAL A 37 0.43 -0.29 -24.41
C VAL A 37 -0.39 -0.86 -23.25
N PHE A 38 -0.43 -0.17 -22.11
CA PHE A 38 -1.07 -0.61 -20.87
C PHE A 38 -1.92 0.54 -20.25
N PRO A 39 -2.98 1.00 -20.93
CA PRO A 39 -3.73 2.19 -20.51
C PRO A 39 -4.33 2.08 -19.10
N ASP A 40 -4.90 0.93 -18.76
CA ASP A 40 -5.54 0.71 -17.46
C ASP A 40 -4.51 0.71 -16.31
N GLN A 41 -3.41 -0.02 -16.49
CA GLN A 41 -2.32 -0.06 -15.50
C GLN A 41 -1.62 1.30 -15.36
N ALA A 42 -1.41 2.00 -16.49
CA ALA A 42 -0.78 3.32 -16.50
C ALA A 42 -1.65 4.40 -15.83
N THR A 43 -2.95 4.16 -15.67
CA THR A 43 -3.88 5.04 -14.97
C THR A 43 -4.24 4.56 -13.56
N GLY A 44 -3.61 3.48 -13.08
CA GLY A 44 -3.73 2.99 -11.72
C GLY A 44 -4.76 1.88 -11.52
N SER A 45 -5.15 1.15 -12.57
CA SER A 45 -6.12 0.02 -12.52
C SER A 45 -7.39 0.39 -11.74
N ILE A 46 -7.97 1.53 -12.07
CA ILE A 46 -9.13 2.09 -11.34
C ILE A 46 -10.38 1.29 -11.64
N ILE A 47 -11.04 0.83 -10.59
CA ILE A 47 -12.34 0.15 -10.65
C ILE A 47 -13.43 1.21 -10.87
N VAL A 48 -14.14 1.10 -11.99
CA VAL A 48 -15.28 1.96 -12.32
C VAL A 48 -16.57 1.14 -12.25
N GLY A 49 -17.53 1.57 -11.45
CA GLY A 49 -18.81 0.90 -11.33
C GLY A 49 -19.73 1.15 -12.53
N ASN A 50 -20.83 0.42 -12.60
CA ASN A 50 -21.85 0.58 -13.65
C ASN A 50 -22.52 1.97 -13.63
N ASP A 51 -22.40 2.70 -12.54
CA ASP A 51 -22.87 4.09 -12.35
C ASP A 51 -21.86 5.14 -12.82
N GLY A 52 -20.70 4.71 -13.35
CA GLY A 52 -19.60 5.57 -13.80
C GLY A 52 -18.74 6.15 -12.67
N LYS A 53 -19.00 5.78 -11.41
CA LYS A 53 -18.20 6.23 -10.27
C LYS A 53 -16.93 5.40 -10.12
N ARG A 54 -15.88 6.06 -9.65
CA ARG A 54 -14.60 5.42 -9.28
C ARG A 54 -14.70 4.94 -7.84
N TYR A 55 -14.44 3.66 -7.61
CA TYR A 55 -14.54 3.03 -6.29
C TYR A 55 -13.18 2.76 -5.63
N GLY A 56 -12.11 2.76 -6.40
CA GLY A 56 -10.77 2.47 -5.91
C GLY A 56 -9.88 1.90 -7.00
N SER A 57 -8.83 1.21 -6.61
CA SER A 57 -7.92 0.52 -7.52
C SER A 57 -7.87 -0.97 -7.16
N GLU A 58 -7.75 -1.84 -8.15
CA GLU A 58 -7.50 -3.28 -7.95
C GLU A 58 -6.20 -3.57 -7.19
N LEU A 59 -5.28 -2.61 -7.19
CA LEU A 59 -3.95 -2.73 -6.58
C LEU A 59 -3.90 -2.27 -5.12
N LEU A 60 -5.01 -1.78 -4.56
CA LEU A 60 -5.06 -1.23 -3.21
C LEU A 60 -5.99 -2.03 -2.31
N ALA A 61 -5.53 -2.28 -1.08
CA ALA A 61 -6.33 -2.91 -0.05
C ALA A 61 -7.55 -2.07 0.31
N GLN A 62 -8.62 -2.77 0.71
CA GLN A 62 -9.78 -2.19 1.36
C GLN A 62 -9.95 -2.88 2.73
N GLU A 63 -10.21 -2.10 3.76
CA GLU A 63 -10.40 -2.64 5.10
C GLU A 63 -11.79 -3.27 5.24
N PHE A 64 -11.80 -4.54 5.67
CA PHE A 64 -12.99 -5.25 6.10
C PHE A 64 -12.84 -5.61 7.58
N THR A 65 -13.85 -5.26 8.40
CA THR A 65 -13.84 -5.47 9.85
C THR A 65 -14.92 -6.42 10.34
N GLY A 66 -15.91 -6.74 9.49
CA GLY A 66 -17.01 -7.66 9.81
C GLY A 66 -16.55 -9.10 9.93
N GLU A 67 -17.16 -9.87 10.83
CA GLU A 67 -16.78 -11.28 11.09
C GLU A 67 -17.04 -12.21 9.90
N ASN A 68 -18.01 -11.88 9.07
CA ASN A 68 -18.37 -12.61 7.86
C ASN A 68 -17.51 -12.30 6.63
N TYR A 69 -16.49 -11.44 6.77
CA TYR A 69 -15.54 -11.10 5.72
C TYR A 69 -14.14 -11.61 6.05
N MET A 70 -13.36 -11.84 5.00
CA MET A 70 -11.93 -12.05 5.14
C MET A 70 -11.24 -10.73 5.49
N TRP A 71 -10.49 -10.74 6.58
CA TRP A 71 -9.67 -9.57 6.95
C TRP A 71 -8.37 -9.60 6.17
N GLY A 72 -8.05 -8.47 5.58
CA GLY A 72 -6.83 -8.28 4.81
C GLY A 72 -5.63 -7.98 5.71
N ARG A 73 -4.54 -7.62 5.05
CA ARG A 73 -3.33 -7.14 5.71
C ARG A 73 -3.58 -5.84 6.46
N ILE A 74 -2.84 -5.61 7.53
CA ILE A 74 -2.98 -4.38 8.32
C ILE A 74 -2.65 -3.15 7.45
N MET A 75 -3.63 -2.27 7.32
CA MET A 75 -3.46 -1.00 6.63
C MET A 75 -2.79 0.05 7.54
N ASN A 76 -1.95 0.88 6.94
CA ASN A 76 -1.35 2.04 7.60
C ASN A 76 -1.68 3.28 6.77
N VAL A 77 -2.80 3.91 7.11
CA VAL A 77 -3.42 4.97 6.32
C VAL A 77 -3.75 6.19 7.18
N ASP A 78 -3.76 7.34 6.54
CA ASP A 78 -4.23 8.60 7.09
C ASP A 78 -5.20 9.25 6.10
N THR A 79 -6.32 9.72 6.59
CA THR A 79 -7.34 10.44 5.82
C THR A 79 -7.55 11.87 6.34
N ALA A 80 -6.72 12.35 7.28
CA ALA A 80 -6.86 13.65 7.91
C ALA A 80 -5.85 14.70 7.40
N THR A 81 -4.67 14.25 6.93
CA THR A 81 -3.56 15.15 6.58
C THR A 81 -3.78 15.86 5.25
N PHE A 82 -4.34 15.18 4.26
CA PHE A 82 -4.51 15.72 2.92
C PHE A 82 -5.97 15.81 2.52
N ILE A 83 -6.32 16.95 1.92
CA ILE A 83 -7.66 17.23 1.40
C ILE A 83 -7.55 17.45 -0.10
N GLY A 84 -8.44 16.83 -0.87
CA GLY A 84 -8.53 16.99 -2.32
C GLY A 84 -9.06 18.35 -2.76
N GLU A 85 -8.99 18.63 -4.05
CA GLU A 85 -9.53 19.88 -4.63
C GLU A 85 -11.07 19.99 -4.47
N ASP A 86 -11.74 18.86 -4.32
CA ASP A 86 -13.18 18.73 -4.06
C ASP A 86 -13.57 18.90 -2.58
N GLY A 87 -12.58 19.09 -1.69
CA GLY A 87 -12.76 19.22 -0.24
C GLY A 87 -12.88 17.89 0.49
N GLU A 88 -12.79 16.76 -0.21
CA GLU A 88 -12.86 15.43 0.40
C GLU A 88 -11.48 14.96 0.90
N PRO A 89 -11.44 14.15 1.97
CA PRO A 89 -10.20 13.58 2.48
C PRO A 89 -9.52 12.70 1.44
N LEU A 90 -8.21 12.89 1.25
CA LEU A 90 -7.37 12.01 0.44
C LEU A 90 -6.75 10.94 1.32
N LEU A 91 -6.87 9.69 0.89
CA LEU A 91 -6.19 8.58 1.55
C LEU A 91 -4.69 8.66 1.26
N TYR A 92 -3.90 8.75 2.33
CA TYR A 92 -2.45 8.67 2.29
C TYR A 92 -1.97 7.45 3.05
N SER A 93 -1.04 6.69 2.48
CA SER A 93 -0.51 5.47 3.09
C SER A 93 1.01 5.44 3.05
N TRP A 94 1.62 4.74 4.01
CA TRP A 94 3.07 4.58 4.09
C TRP A 94 3.47 3.33 4.87
N ALA A 95 4.74 2.94 4.76
CA ALA A 95 5.30 1.90 5.61
C ALA A 95 5.31 2.34 7.08
N SER A 96 5.12 1.41 8.02
CA SER A 96 5.16 1.75 9.45
C SER A 96 6.52 2.28 9.90
N ASN A 97 7.60 1.90 9.21
CA ASN A 97 8.99 2.26 9.51
C ASN A 97 9.42 1.93 10.97
N LYS A 98 8.73 0.97 11.61
CA LYS A 98 9.03 0.55 12.97
C LYS A 98 10.10 -0.52 12.98
N SER A 99 11.01 -0.42 13.96
CA SER A 99 12.07 -1.41 14.15
C SER A 99 11.47 -2.76 14.57
N PRO A 100 11.89 -3.90 13.98
CA PRO A 100 11.50 -5.23 14.44
C PRO A 100 11.87 -5.54 15.89
N ALA A 101 12.91 -4.88 16.43
CA ALA A 101 13.35 -4.99 17.82
C ALA A 101 12.80 -3.86 18.71
N GLY A 102 11.83 -3.07 18.22
CA GLY A 102 11.29 -1.93 18.96
C GLY A 102 10.03 -2.27 19.74
N GLU A 103 9.93 -1.79 20.96
CA GLU A 103 8.78 -1.98 21.87
C GLU A 103 7.45 -1.54 21.23
N GLU A 104 7.49 -0.51 20.39
CA GLU A 104 6.30 0.00 19.72
C GLU A 104 5.70 -1.00 18.72
N LEU A 105 6.54 -1.68 17.91
CA LEU A 105 6.05 -2.72 17.02
C LEU A 105 5.57 -3.94 17.80
N GLU A 106 6.29 -4.33 18.85
CA GLU A 106 5.92 -5.45 19.72
C GLU A 106 4.53 -5.21 20.34
N ALA A 107 4.28 -4.03 20.89
CA ALA A 107 2.99 -3.68 21.48
C ALA A 107 1.84 -3.72 20.45
N LEU A 108 2.06 -3.20 19.24
CA LEU A 108 1.08 -3.25 18.16
C LEU A 108 0.78 -4.68 17.71
N VAL A 109 1.81 -5.49 17.57
CA VAL A 109 1.65 -6.92 17.19
C VAL A 109 0.90 -7.66 18.29
N ALA A 110 1.22 -7.44 19.57
CA ALA A 110 0.54 -8.06 20.71
C ALA A 110 -0.97 -7.72 20.74
N GLU A 111 -1.32 -6.46 20.47
CA GLU A 111 -2.73 -6.04 20.37
C GLU A 111 -3.46 -6.74 19.23
N ARG A 112 -2.84 -6.82 18.05
CA ARG A 112 -3.40 -7.50 16.88
C ARG A 112 -3.56 -8.99 17.08
N VAL A 113 -2.57 -9.65 17.69
CA VAL A 113 -2.64 -11.06 18.10
C VAL A 113 -3.82 -11.28 19.02
N LYS A 114 -4.01 -10.44 20.04
CA LYS A 114 -5.15 -10.54 20.96
C LYS A 114 -6.49 -10.43 20.22
N ARG A 115 -6.62 -9.47 19.30
CA ARG A 115 -7.83 -9.29 18.48
C ARG A 115 -8.10 -10.51 17.60
N LEU A 116 -7.07 -11.02 16.91
CA LEU A 116 -7.21 -12.16 16.01
C LEU A 116 -7.57 -13.46 16.74
N ARG A 117 -6.95 -13.72 17.90
CA ARG A 117 -7.30 -14.89 18.73
C ARG A 117 -8.73 -14.80 19.27
N ALA A 118 -9.16 -13.61 19.70
CA ALA A 118 -10.53 -13.40 20.16
C ALA A 118 -11.57 -13.63 19.04
N ALA A 119 -11.22 -13.26 17.81
CA ALA A 119 -12.10 -13.43 16.65
C ALA A 119 -12.08 -14.85 16.05
N ASN A 120 -11.01 -15.62 16.29
CA ASN A 120 -10.83 -16.98 15.73
C ASN A 120 -10.50 -17.98 16.86
N PRO A 121 -11.41 -18.21 17.81
CA PRO A 121 -11.15 -19.05 18.98
C PRO A 121 -10.87 -20.53 18.61
N GLU A 122 -11.39 -20.99 17.48
CA GLU A 122 -11.20 -22.35 16.95
C GLU A 122 -9.73 -22.65 16.61
N GLN A 123 -8.94 -21.62 16.35
CA GLN A 123 -7.52 -21.78 16.01
C GLN A 123 -6.65 -22.07 17.26
N GLY A 124 -7.17 -21.84 18.46
CA GLY A 124 -6.44 -22.11 19.70
C GLY A 124 -5.08 -21.43 19.75
N ASP A 125 -4.00 -22.25 19.89
CA ASP A 125 -2.63 -21.76 19.94
C ASP A 125 -1.88 -21.81 18.59
N GLU A 126 -2.58 -22.09 17.50
CA GLU A 126 -1.96 -22.10 16.18
C GLU A 126 -1.24 -20.77 15.88
N PRO A 127 -0.06 -20.81 15.22
CA PRO A 127 0.67 -19.60 14.86
C PRO A 127 -0.15 -18.69 13.97
N ILE A 128 -0.24 -17.42 14.33
CA ILE A 128 -0.91 -16.42 13.50
C ILE A 128 0.02 -16.02 12.35
N PRO A 129 -0.44 -16.08 11.09
CA PRO A 129 0.32 -15.63 9.93
C PRO A 129 0.75 -14.17 10.06
N VAL A 130 2.00 -13.88 9.71
CA VAL A 130 2.65 -12.58 9.94
C VAL A 130 1.95 -11.42 9.22
N ASP A 131 1.37 -11.67 8.06
CA ASP A 131 0.65 -10.70 7.25
C ASP A 131 -0.67 -10.23 7.90
N LEU A 132 -1.24 -10.99 8.83
CA LEU A 132 -2.40 -10.55 9.62
C LEU A 132 -2.04 -9.62 10.80
N VAL A 133 -0.77 -9.56 11.19
CA VAL A 133 -0.33 -8.77 12.36
C VAL A 133 0.64 -7.65 12.02
N THR A 134 1.14 -7.59 10.78
CA THR A 134 2.06 -6.55 10.32
C THR A 134 1.52 -5.81 9.10
N CYS A 135 1.88 -4.54 8.94
CA CYS A 135 1.58 -3.81 7.71
C CYS A 135 2.64 -4.07 6.63
N SER A 136 2.29 -3.77 5.38
CA SER A 136 3.20 -3.84 4.24
C SER A 136 4.09 -2.60 4.11
N GLY A 137 5.01 -2.63 3.14
CA GLY A 137 5.80 -1.46 2.75
C GLY A 137 4.98 -0.33 2.13
N SER A 138 3.85 -0.64 1.49
CA SER A 138 2.92 0.37 0.96
C SER A 138 1.91 0.86 2.00
N GLY A 139 1.61 0.04 3.04
CA GLY A 139 0.50 0.27 3.96
C GLY A 139 -0.88 -0.03 3.36
N LEU A 140 -0.96 -0.48 2.11
CA LEU A 140 -2.21 -0.75 1.36
C LEU A 140 -2.11 -2.02 0.50
N ASP A 141 -1.36 -3.02 0.93
CA ASP A 141 -1.21 -4.29 0.22
C ASP A 141 -2.54 -5.07 0.22
N PRO A 142 -3.14 -5.38 -0.92
CA PRO A 142 -4.39 -6.13 -1.01
C PRO A 142 -4.22 -7.64 -0.77
N ASP A 143 -2.98 -8.14 -0.87
CA ASP A 143 -2.71 -9.57 -0.87
C ASP A 143 -2.46 -10.11 0.53
N ILE A 144 -2.95 -11.34 0.77
CA ILE A 144 -2.66 -12.14 1.96
C ILE A 144 -2.13 -13.51 1.56
N SER A 145 -1.41 -14.16 2.45
CA SER A 145 -0.94 -15.52 2.22
C SER A 145 -2.09 -16.53 2.26
N PRO A 146 -1.95 -17.70 1.60
CA PRO A 146 -2.90 -18.80 1.77
C PRO A 146 -3.10 -19.19 3.24
N ALA A 147 -2.03 -19.20 4.04
CA ALA A 147 -2.11 -19.47 5.47
C ALA A 147 -2.97 -18.43 6.21
N ALA A 148 -2.87 -17.14 5.86
CA ALA A 148 -3.71 -16.10 6.43
C ALA A 148 -5.17 -16.22 6.02
N ALA A 149 -5.44 -16.71 4.82
CA ALA A 149 -6.79 -17.01 4.39
C ALA A 149 -7.36 -18.22 5.16
N GLU A 150 -6.63 -19.32 5.22
CA GLU A 150 -7.02 -20.55 5.92
C GLU A 150 -7.28 -20.30 7.42
N TYR A 151 -6.44 -19.49 8.07
CA TYR A 151 -6.61 -19.12 9.48
C TYR A 151 -7.98 -18.50 9.79
N GLN A 152 -8.66 -17.91 8.83
CA GLN A 152 -9.92 -17.19 9.01
C GLN A 152 -11.16 -17.97 8.53
N VAL A 153 -10.98 -19.12 7.87
CA VAL A 153 -12.07 -19.86 7.20
C VAL A 153 -13.18 -20.23 8.18
N GLN A 154 -12.85 -20.79 9.35
CA GLN A 154 -13.85 -21.25 10.30
C GLN A 154 -14.70 -20.08 10.83
N ARG A 155 -14.06 -18.96 11.23
CA ARG A 155 -14.79 -17.77 11.68
C ARG A 155 -15.79 -17.29 10.63
N ILE A 156 -15.36 -17.25 9.35
CA ILE A 156 -16.21 -16.77 8.25
C ILE A 156 -17.37 -17.74 8.01
N ALA A 157 -17.11 -19.06 8.05
CA ALA A 157 -18.13 -20.09 7.89
C ALA A 157 -19.20 -19.98 9.00
N ASP A 158 -18.77 -19.88 10.26
CA ASP A 158 -19.67 -19.74 11.41
C ASP A 158 -20.50 -18.45 11.31
N ALA A 159 -19.87 -17.33 10.96
CA ALA A 159 -20.57 -16.06 10.80
C ALA A 159 -21.57 -16.04 9.63
N ARG A 160 -21.40 -16.92 8.64
CA ARG A 160 -22.30 -17.07 7.49
C ARG A 160 -23.30 -18.22 7.67
N GLY A 161 -23.15 -19.03 8.70
CA GLY A 161 -24.02 -20.18 8.97
C GLY A 161 -23.87 -21.33 7.96
N ILE A 162 -22.65 -21.57 7.46
CA ILE A 162 -22.30 -22.64 6.49
C ILE A 162 -21.26 -23.59 7.05
#